data_78fd7ebf972a5809a0ceeaef0ae6c7f8
#
_entry.id   78fd7ebf972a5809a0ceeaef0ae6c7f8
#
_cell.length_a   1.000
_cell.length_b   1.000
_cell.length_c   1.000
_cell.angle_alpha   90.00
_cell.angle_beta   90.00
_cell.angle_gamma   90.00
#
_symmetry.space_group_name_H-M   'P 1'
#
loop_
_entity.id
_entity.type
_entity.pdbx_description
1 polymer ?
#
loop_
_entity_poly.entity_id
_entity_poly.type
_entity_poly.pdbx_seq_one_letter_code
_entity_poly.pdbx_strand_id
1 'polypeptide(L)'
;MPPTKLAHIVFQTNRMKEMRDWYCTVLGGRVVYEDEHLSFVTYDDEHHRVAFLDFGPLAPPAEGKTELGVRPIDRPGVHHVAFTFGSMGDLLDNYVRLRDRQIRPFFCVNHGPTTSMYYADPDGNRVELQIDNFATAEEGQAWMLSPAFAKNPIGVEYDPDALVAKFRSGVPVAELVVRD
;
A
#
# COMPACT_ATOMS: atom_id res chain seq x y z
N MET A 1 4.35 25.00 14.38
CA MET A 1 5.21 23.83 14.04
C MET A 1 4.32 22.76 13.40
N PRO A 2 4.76 22.09 12.34
CA PRO A 2 3.98 21.02 11.72
C PRO A 2 3.94 19.76 12.59
N PRO A 3 3.01 18.82 12.33
CA PRO A 3 3.06 17.47 12.90
C PRO A 3 4.37 16.78 12.56
N THR A 4 4.84 15.91 13.44
CA THR A 4 6.11 15.19 13.25
C THR A 4 5.95 13.92 12.40
N LYS A 5 4.76 13.31 12.42
CA LYS A 5 4.43 12.08 11.66
C LYS A 5 2.92 11.85 11.56
N LEU A 6 2.51 11.05 10.62
CA LEU A 6 1.20 10.38 10.66
C LEU A 6 1.28 9.25 11.70
N ALA A 7 0.50 9.35 12.78
CA ALA A 7 0.57 8.37 13.87
C ALA A 7 -0.08 7.03 13.48
N HIS A 8 -1.37 7.07 13.10
CA HIS A 8 -2.14 5.88 12.75
C HIS A 8 -3.32 6.23 11.83
N ILE A 9 -3.90 5.20 11.24
CA ILE A 9 -5.18 5.24 10.53
C ILE A 9 -6.18 4.32 11.23
N VAL A 10 -7.46 4.70 11.22
CA VAL A 10 -8.55 3.94 11.84
C VAL A 10 -9.60 3.62 10.80
N PHE A 11 -9.98 2.36 10.68
CA PHE A 11 -11.05 1.86 9.82
C PHE A 11 -12.24 1.43 10.67
N GLN A 12 -13.44 1.81 10.25
CA GLN A 12 -14.67 1.18 10.72
C GLN A 12 -15.02 0.02 9.79
N THR A 13 -15.36 -1.14 10.37
CA THR A 13 -15.60 -2.37 9.61
C THR A 13 -16.57 -3.30 10.35
N ASN A 14 -17.40 -4.04 9.64
CA ASN A 14 -18.17 -5.18 10.18
C ASN A 14 -17.39 -6.50 10.05
N ARG A 15 -16.10 -6.45 9.65
CA ARG A 15 -15.25 -7.60 9.35
C ARG A 15 -13.90 -7.46 10.08
N MET A 16 -13.94 -7.02 11.33
CA MET A 16 -12.74 -6.64 12.10
C MET A 16 -11.66 -7.73 12.08
N LYS A 17 -12.05 -8.99 12.28
CA LYS A 17 -11.09 -10.12 12.28
C LYS A 17 -10.42 -10.29 10.90
N GLU A 18 -11.18 -10.23 9.82
CA GLU A 18 -10.64 -10.38 8.46
C GLU A 18 -9.72 -9.21 8.10
N MET A 19 -10.12 -7.98 8.43
CA MET A 19 -9.30 -6.78 8.24
C MET A 19 -7.99 -6.88 9.03
N ARG A 20 -8.06 -7.19 10.32
CA ARG A 20 -6.89 -7.37 11.17
C ARG A 20 -5.93 -8.43 10.60
N ASP A 21 -6.44 -9.62 10.27
CA ASP A 21 -5.62 -10.73 9.77
C ASP A 21 -4.97 -10.37 8.42
N TRP A 22 -5.71 -9.66 7.56
CA TRP A 22 -5.20 -9.18 6.28
C TRP A 22 -4.07 -8.16 6.47
N TYR A 23 -4.26 -7.14 7.32
CA TYR A 23 -3.25 -6.10 7.56
C TYR A 23 -2.02 -6.67 8.28
N CYS A 24 -2.19 -7.56 9.26
CA CYS A 24 -1.07 -8.29 9.85
C CYS A 24 -0.29 -9.09 8.80
N THR A 25 -1.00 -9.73 7.86
CA THR A 25 -0.38 -10.49 6.77
C THR A 25 0.34 -9.57 5.80
N VAL A 26 -0.31 -8.52 5.32
CA VAL A 26 0.21 -7.64 4.25
C VAL A 26 1.37 -6.79 4.72
N LEU A 27 1.28 -6.23 5.93
CA LEU A 27 2.32 -5.36 6.49
C LEU A 27 3.39 -6.11 7.29
N GLY A 28 3.23 -7.42 7.52
CA GLY A 28 4.09 -8.16 8.45
C GLY A 28 3.90 -7.70 9.90
N GLY A 29 2.73 -7.16 10.22
CA GLY A 29 2.41 -6.57 11.51
C GLY A 29 1.99 -7.58 12.57
N ARG A 30 1.77 -7.08 13.77
CA ARG A 30 1.25 -7.83 14.94
C ARG A 30 0.14 -7.06 15.63
N VAL A 31 -0.79 -7.81 16.22
CA VAL A 31 -1.81 -7.25 17.13
C VAL A 31 -1.14 -6.83 18.44
N VAL A 32 -1.44 -5.61 18.90
CA VAL A 32 -0.97 -5.08 20.19
C VAL A 32 -2.09 -4.94 21.21
N TYR A 33 -3.34 -4.86 20.75
CA TYR A 33 -4.54 -4.89 21.58
C TYR A 33 -5.71 -5.40 20.76
N GLU A 34 -6.62 -6.16 21.38
CA GLU A 34 -7.88 -6.59 20.77
C GLU A 34 -8.92 -6.88 21.83
N ASP A 35 -10.15 -6.47 21.58
CA ASP A 35 -11.36 -6.89 22.27
C ASP A 35 -12.51 -7.14 21.29
N GLU A 36 -13.76 -7.18 21.74
CA GLU A 36 -14.92 -7.44 20.89
C GLU A 36 -15.24 -6.31 19.88
N HIS A 37 -14.72 -5.10 20.11
CA HIS A 37 -15.03 -3.90 19.34
C HIS A 37 -13.82 -3.24 18.69
N LEU A 38 -12.61 -3.55 19.17
CA LEU A 38 -11.38 -2.86 18.80
C LEU A 38 -10.28 -3.85 18.47
N SER A 39 -9.50 -3.58 17.43
CA SER A 39 -8.24 -4.26 17.18
C SER A 39 -7.17 -3.28 16.75
N PHE A 40 -6.01 -3.29 17.40
CA PHE A 40 -4.88 -2.43 17.13
C PHE A 40 -3.69 -3.25 16.61
N VAL A 41 -3.17 -2.81 15.46
CA VAL A 41 -2.05 -3.47 14.76
C VAL A 41 -0.90 -2.49 14.61
N THR A 42 0.32 -2.99 14.81
CA THR A 42 1.55 -2.26 14.48
C THR A 42 2.53 -3.13 13.70
N TYR A 43 3.43 -2.50 12.93
CA TYR A 43 4.51 -3.16 12.21
C TYR A 43 5.89 -2.57 12.57
N ASP A 44 5.93 -1.58 13.45
CA ASP A 44 7.13 -0.91 13.92
C ASP A 44 7.10 -0.65 15.44
N ASP A 45 7.76 0.39 15.91
CA ASP A 45 7.86 0.80 17.32
C ASP A 45 6.72 1.72 17.79
N GLU A 46 5.80 2.10 16.88
CA GLU A 46 4.61 2.86 17.27
C GLU A 46 3.64 1.99 18.08
N HIS A 47 2.96 2.57 19.06
CA HIS A 47 1.97 1.85 19.87
C HIS A 47 0.86 1.18 19.02
N HIS A 48 0.44 1.78 17.89
CA HIS A 48 -0.31 1.16 16.80
C HIS A 48 -0.24 2.04 15.55
N ARG A 49 -0.31 1.41 14.38
CA ARG A 49 -0.32 2.06 13.07
C ARG A 49 -1.67 1.97 12.39
N VAL A 50 -2.37 0.87 12.61
CA VAL A 50 -3.70 0.63 12.05
C VAL A 50 -4.63 0.17 13.16
N ALA A 51 -5.84 0.72 13.19
CA ALA A 51 -6.88 0.30 14.11
C ALA A 51 -8.16 -0.06 13.35
N PHE A 52 -8.90 -1.02 13.87
CA PHE A 52 -10.19 -1.46 13.37
C PHE A 52 -11.23 -1.31 14.45
N LEU A 53 -12.39 -0.73 14.08
CA LEU A 53 -13.52 -0.51 14.98
C LEU A 53 -14.75 -1.26 14.45
N ASP A 54 -15.39 -2.04 15.32
CA ASP A 54 -16.67 -2.69 15.09
C ASP A 54 -17.66 -2.33 16.20
N PHE A 55 -18.33 -1.19 16.06
CA PHE A 55 -19.34 -0.73 17.02
C PHE A 55 -20.78 -1.03 16.58
N GLY A 56 -20.97 -2.04 15.77
CA GLY A 56 -22.26 -2.49 15.30
C GLY A 56 -22.48 -2.27 13.80
N PRO A 57 -23.68 -2.57 13.31
CA PRO A 57 -23.92 -2.68 11.87
C PRO A 57 -23.69 -1.34 11.16
N LEU A 58 -22.73 -1.34 10.26
CA LEU A 58 -22.55 -0.26 9.29
C LEU A 58 -23.54 -0.43 8.13
N ALA A 59 -23.98 0.68 7.57
CA ALA A 59 -24.71 0.64 6.30
C ALA A 59 -23.86 -0.08 5.24
N PRO A 60 -24.44 -0.94 4.41
CA PRO A 60 -23.69 -1.54 3.33
C PRO A 60 -23.05 -0.44 2.47
N PRO A 61 -21.83 -0.66 1.99
CA PRO A 61 -21.21 0.29 1.06
C PRO A 61 -22.17 0.47 -0.10
N ALA A 62 -22.46 1.72 -0.44
CA ALA A 62 -23.30 2.02 -1.59
C ALA A 62 -22.62 1.43 -2.82
N GLU A 63 -23.30 0.43 -3.39
CA GLU A 63 -22.93 -0.29 -4.59
C GLU A 63 -21.52 -0.92 -4.62
N GLY A 64 -21.52 -2.19 -4.63
CA GLY A 64 -20.56 -3.23 -4.98
C GLY A 64 -19.07 -2.89 -5.08
N LYS A 65 -18.28 -3.90 -4.78
CA LYS A 65 -16.87 -3.92 -5.17
C LYS A 65 -16.80 -4.07 -6.70
N THR A 66 -15.81 -3.45 -7.30
CA THR A 66 -15.46 -3.71 -8.70
C THR A 66 -15.00 -5.17 -8.86
N GLU A 67 -14.84 -5.65 -10.10
CA GLU A 67 -14.24 -6.98 -10.38
C GLU A 67 -12.86 -7.15 -9.74
N LEU A 68 -12.13 -6.04 -9.51
CA LEU A 68 -10.84 -6.01 -8.82
C LEU A 68 -10.95 -6.06 -7.29
N GLY A 69 -12.16 -6.16 -6.72
CA GLY A 69 -12.38 -6.20 -5.28
C GLY A 69 -12.25 -4.86 -4.55
N VAL A 70 -12.05 -3.75 -5.27
CA VAL A 70 -11.90 -2.41 -4.70
C VAL A 70 -13.21 -1.64 -4.71
N ARG A 71 -13.36 -0.66 -3.80
CA ARG A 71 -14.50 0.27 -3.81
C ARG A 71 -14.45 1.19 -5.03
N PRO A 72 -15.60 1.55 -5.61
CA PRO A 72 -15.66 2.56 -6.67
C PRO A 72 -15.05 3.91 -6.23
N ILE A 73 -14.51 4.67 -7.18
CA ILE A 73 -14.03 6.05 -6.98
C ILE A 73 -15.08 7.01 -7.54
N ASP A 74 -16.25 7.02 -6.93
CA ASP A 74 -17.42 7.78 -7.41
C ASP A 74 -17.81 8.94 -6.49
N ARG A 75 -17.08 9.12 -5.39
CA ARG A 75 -17.35 10.16 -4.38
C ARG A 75 -16.09 10.62 -3.67
N PRO A 76 -16.11 11.82 -3.06
CA PRO A 76 -15.02 12.28 -2.21
C PRO A 76 -14.71 11.31 -1.06
N GLY A 77 -13.43 11.13 -0.72
CA GLY A 77 -12.97 10.26 0.34
C GLY A 77 -11.48 9.97 0.23
N VAL A 78 -10.99 9.06 1.08
CA VAL A 78 -9.63 8.54 0.98
C VAL A 78 -9.55 7.62 -0.23
N HIS A 79 -8.66 7.95 -1.18
CA HIS A 79 -8.46 7.11 -2.37
C HIS A 79 -7.66 5.85 -2.04
N HIS A 80 -6.55 5.99 -1.33
CA HIS A 80 -5.71 4.90 -0.83
C HIS A 80 -4.90 5.34 0.39
N VAL A 81 -4.31 4.36 1.06
CA VAL A 81 -3.29 4.56 2.10
C VAL A 81 -2.02 3.89 1.61
N ALA A 82 -0.88 4.61 1.67
CA ALA A 82 0.41 4.12 1.22
C ALA A 82 1.32 3.77 2.40
N PHE A 83 2.05 2.65 2.25
CA PHE A 83 3.07 2.18 3.18
C PHE A 83 4.39 2.01 2.43
N THR A 84 5.46 2.64 2.92
CA THR A 84 6.78 2.61 2.29
C THR A 84 7.65 1.53 2.92
N PHE A 85 8.20 0.65 2.07
CA PHE A 85 9.21 -0.34 2.43
C PHE A 85 10.62 0.29 2.36
N GLY A 86 11.54 -0.21 3.16
CA GLY A 86 12.90 0.32 3.26
C GLY A 86 13.77 0.07 2.02
N SER A 87 13.42 -0.92 1.19
CA SER A 87 14.19 -1.25 -0.01
C SER A 87 13.34 -1.96 -1.06
N MET A 88 13.85 -1.98 -2.31
CA MET A 88 13.29 -2.80 -3.40
C MET A 88 13.24 -4.28 -3.00
N GLY A 89 14.27 -4.79 -2.35
CA GLY A 89 14.30 -6.17 -1.87
C GLY A 89 13.16 -6.48 -0.92
N ASP A 90 12.93 -5.64 0.09
CA ASP A 90 11.85 -5.83 1.06
C ASP A 90 10.47 -5.79 0.40
N LEU A 91 10.24 -4.86 -0.54
CA LEU A 91 8.99 -4.77 -1.29
C LEU A 91 8.75 -6.03 -2.12
N LEU A 92 9.76 -6.49 -2.86
CA LEU A 92 9.65 -7.66 -3.74
C LEU A 92 9.54 -8.97 -2.95
N ASP A 93 10.25 -9.12 -1.84
CA ASP A 93 10.12 -10.29 -0.96
C ASP A 93 8.74 -10.33 -0.31
N ASN A 94 8.20 -9.17 0.10
CA ASN A 94 6.83 -9.07 0.55
C ASN A 94 5.83 -9.45 -0.55
N TYR A 95 6.02 -8.96 -1.78
CA TYR A 95 5.18 -9.34 -2.92
C TYR A 95 5.17 -10.85 -3.15
N VAL A 96 6.34 -11.50 -3.19
CA VAL A 96 6.45 -12.97 -3.38
C VAL A 96 5.72 -13.71 -2.26
N ARG A 97 5.93 -13.30 -1.01
CA ARG A 97 5.25 -13.88 0.16
C ARG A 97 3.73 -13.75 0.10
N LEU A 98 3.21 -12.62 -0.36
CA LEU A 98 1.78 -12.37 -0.54
C LEU A 98 1.20 -13.13 -1.72
N ARG A 99 1.90 -13.13 -2.86
CA ARG A 99 1.53 -13.91 -4.06
C ARG A 99 1.34 -15.38 -3.74
N ASP A 100 2.25 -15.97 -2.96
CA ASP A 100 2.21 -17.37 -2.56
C ASP A 100 1.02 -17.67 -1.61
N ARG A 101 0.42 -16.63 -1.02
CA ARG A 101 -0.84 -16.67 -0.25
C ARG A 101 -2.06 -16.25 -1.06
N GLN A 102 -1.92 -16.11 -2.39
CA GLN A 102 -2.98 -15.67 -3.29
C GLN A 102 -3.47 -14.22 -3.05
N ILE A 103 -2.69 -13.41 -2.35
CA ILE A 103 -2.90 -11.97 -2.21
C ILE A 103 -2.08 -11.29 -3.30
N ARG A 104 -2.75 -10.83 -4.36
CA ARG A 104 -2.10 -10.21 -5.51
C ARG A 104 -2.46 -8.73 -5.63
N PRO A 105 -1.52 -7.88 -6.07
CA PRO A 105 -1.85 -6.52 -6.42
C PRO A 105 -2.77 -6.51 -7.64
N PHE A 106 -3.72 -5.58 -7.67
CA PHE A 106 -4.56 -5.33 -8.82
C PHE A 106 -3.95 -4.30 -9.78
N PHE A 107 -2.94 -3.56 -9.34
CA PHE A 107 -2.25 -2.54 -10.12
C PHE A 107 -0.81 -2.38 -9.66
N CYS A 108 0.14 -2.41 -10.58
CA CYS A 108 1.56 -2.20 -10.31
C CYS A 108 2.09 -1.12 -11.25
N VAL A 109 2.71 -0.08 -10.70
CA VAL A 109 3.09 1.10 -11.47
C VAL A 109 4.35 1.75 -10.91
N ASN A 110 5.23 2.20 -11.81
CA ASN A 110 6.31 3.11 -11.50
C ASN A 110 5.81 4.54 -11.77
N HIS A 111 5.51 5.28 -10.71
CA HIS A 111 5.07 6.68 -10.79
C HIS A 111 6.20 7.65 -11.16
N GLY A 112 7.45 7.20 -11.04
CA GLY A 112 8.67 8.00 -11.11
C GLY A 112 9.23 8.25 -9.71
N PRO A 113 8.56 9.00 -8.82
CA PRO A 113 9.01 9.13 -7.43
C PRO A 113 8.99 7.81 -6.66
N THR A 114 8.05 6.92 -6.98
CA THR A 114 7.85 5.65 -6.29
C THR A 114 7.65 4.49 -7.26
N THR A 115 8.01 3.29 -6.82
CA THR A 115 7.62 2.02 -7.43
C THR A 115 6.59 1.36 -6.51
N SER A 116 5.37 1.14 -7.03
CA SER A 116 4.18 0.90 -6.22
C SER A 116 3.39 -0.32 -6.66
N MET A 117 2.79 -1.01 -5.69
CA MET A 117 1.87 -2.13 -5.86
C MET A 117 0.59 -1.87 -5.07
N TYR A 118 -0.56 -1.90 -5.72
CA TYR A 118 -1.85 -1.61 -5.11
C TYR A 118 -2.64 -2.88 -4.84
N TYR A 119 -3.13 -3.01 -3.61
CA TYR A 119 -3.92 -4.14 -3.13
C TYR A 119 -5.30 -3.69 -2.68
N ALA A 120 -6.27 -4.62 -2.69
CA ALA A 120 -7.57 -4.44 -2.08
C ALA A 120 -7.60 -5.14 -0.72
N ASP A 121 -7.97 -4.42 0.34
CA ASP A 121 -8.26 -5.06 1.63
C ASP A 121 -9.63 -5.77 1.61
N PRO A 122 -10.00 -6.55 2.64
CA PRO A 122 -11.29 -7.26 2.66
C PRO A 122 -12.52 -6.36 2.49
N ASP A 123 -12.46 -5.11 2.92
CA ASP A 123 -13.54 -4.12 2.74
C ASP A 123 -13.47 -3.40 1.40
N GLY A 124 -12.42 -3.59 0.62
CA GLY A 124 -12.20 -2.99 -0.69
C GLY A 124 -11.52 -1.62 -0.63
N ASN A 125 -10.91 -1.24 0.49
CA ASN A 125 -10.06 -0.06 0.51
C ASN A 125 -8.78 -0.37 -0.29
N ARG A 126 -8.23 0.68 -0.95
CA ARG A 126 -6.97 0.56 -1.67
C ARG A 126 -5.81 0.76 -0.72
N VAL A 127 -4.89 -0.16 -0.75
CA VAL A 127 -3.64 -0.12 0.01
C VAL A 127 -2.48 -0.16 -0.97
N GLU A 128 -1.64 0.85 -0.92
CA GLU A 128 -0.42 0.95 -1.70
C GLU A 128 0.77 0.49 -0.87
N LEU A 129 1.56 -0.41 -1.42
CA LEU A 129 2.87 -0.79 -0.92
C LEU A 129 3.91 -0.27 -1.88
N GLN A 130 4.85 0.54 -1.42
CA GLN A 130 5.79 1.25 -2.28
C GLN A 130 7.22 1.27 -1.72
N ILE A 131 8.14 1.66 -2.58
CA ILE A 131 9.45 2.22 -2.22
C ILE A 131 9.60 3.60 -2.84
N ASP A 132 10.43 4.43 -2.23
CA ASP A 132 10.91 5.65 -2.86
C ASP A 132 12.01 5.30 -3.89
N ASN A 133 11.94 5.86 -5.09
CA ASN A 133 12.91 5.63 -6.18
C ASN A 133 14.12 6.57 -6.08
N PHE A 134 14.06 7.58 -5.23
CA PHE A 134 15.11 8.56 -4.99
C PHE A 134 15.67 8.42 -3.57
N ALA A 135 16.91 8.82 -3.38
CA ALA A 135 17.57 8.74 -2.08
C ALA A 135 17.02 9.74 -1.07
N THR A 136 16.47 10.87 -1.56
CA THR A 136 15.89 11.92 -0.71
C THR A 136 14.53 12.39 -1.22
N ALA A 137 13.72 12.92 -0.31
CA ALA A 137 12.42 13.51 -0.65
C ALA A 137 12.58 14.72 -1.60
N GLU A 138 13.66 15.49 -1.45
CA GLU A 138 13.96 16.65 -2.29
C GLU A 138 14.20 16.24 -3.75
N GLU A 139 14.94 15.16 -3.97
CA GLU A 139 15.16 14.60 -5.31
C GLU A 139 13.84 14.15 -5.95
N GLY A 140 13.01 13.42 -5.20
CA GLY A 140 11.67 13.02 -5.65
C GLY A 140 10.77 14.21 -5.96
N GLN A 141 10.80 15.26 -5.13
CA GLN A 141 10.04 16.51 -5.38
C GLN A 141 10.56 17.24 -6.63
N ALA A 142 11.88 17.33 -6.80
CA ALA A 142 12.47 17.93 -8.00
C ALA A 142 12.06 17.17 -9.27
N TRP A 143 12.01 15.84 -9.20
CA TRP A 143 11.55 15.02 -10.33
C TRP A 143 10.07 15.27 -10.64
N MET A 144 9.19 15.41 -9.65
CA MET A 144 7.77 15.74 -9.84
C MET A 144 7.55 17.10 -10.48
N LEU A 145 8.50 18.02 -10.40
CA LEU A 145 8.45 19.31 -11.10
C LEU A 145 9.01 19.25 -12.52
N SER A 146 9.46 18.09 -12.99
CA SER A 146 10.06 17.92 -14.32
C SER A 146 9.02 17.80 -15.43
N PRO A 147 9.40 18.11 -16.69
CA PRO A 147 8.56 17.88 -17.85
C PRO A 147 8.17 16.39 -18.06
N ALA A 148 9.01 15.46 -17.60
CA ALA A 148 8.75 14.02 -17.67
C ALA A 148 7.54 13.63 -16.81
N PHE A 149 7.45 14.17 -15.59
CA PHE A 149 6.26 13.97 -14.75
C PHE A 149 5.01 14.61 -15.35
N ALA A 150 5.11 15.85 -15.80
CA ALA A 150 3.99 16.55 -16.41
C ALA A 150 3.42 15.83 -17.64
N LYS A 151 4.27 15.15 -18.40
CA LYS A 151 3.86 14.35 -19.58
C LYS A 151 3.07 13.10 -19.20
N ASN A 152 3.42 12.45 -18.10
CA ASN A 152 2.73 11.26 -17.60
C ASN A 152 2.75 11.23 -16.06
N PRO A 153 1.81 11.90 -15.38
CA PRO A 153 1.79 11.96 -13.91
C PRO A 153 1.33 10.63 -13.27
N ILE A 154 0.71 9.73 -14.03
CA ILE A 154 0.27 8.44 -13.49
C ILE A 154 1.42 7.45 -13.40
N GLY A 155 2.23 7.33 -14.45
CA GLY A 155 3.34 6.40 -14.46
C GLY A 155 3.28 5.34 -15.54
N VAL A 156 4.17 4.36 -15.42
CA VAL A 156 4.30 3.23 -16.34
C VAL A 156 4.03 1.94 -15.57
N GLU A 157 3.05 1.18 -16.05
CA GLU A 157 2.73 -0.14 -15.48
C GLU A 157 3.87 -1.13 -15.69
N TYR A 158 4.02 -2.05 -14.76
CA TYR A 158 4.99 -3.11 -14.85
C TYR A 158 4.43 -4.46 -14.36
N ASP A 159 5.03 -5.56 -14.85
CA ASP A 159 4.77 -6.90 -14.35
C ASP A 159 5.64 -7.16 -13.10
N PRO A 160 5.04 -7.37 -11.90
CA PRO A 160 5.80 -7.58 -10.69
C PRO A 160 6.60 -8.89 -10.68
N ASP A 161 6.17 -9.95 -11.36
CA ASP A 161 6.94 -11.19 -11.49
C ASP A 161 8.19 -10.98 -12.36
N ALA A 162 8.08 -10.19 -13.43
CA ALA A 162 9.23 -9.79 -14.25
C ALA A 162 10.21 -8.90 -13.48
N LEU A 163 9.70 -7.98 -12.64
CA LEU A 163 10.54 -7.13 -11.79
C LEU A 163 11.32 -7.98 -10.76
N VAL A 164 10.66 -8.95 -10.11
CA VAL A 164 11.32 -9.92 -9.22
C VAL A 164 12.43 -10.68 -9.94
N ALA A 165 12.16 -11.18 -11.17
CA ALA A 165 13.15 -11.92 -11.93
C ALA A 165 14.39 -11.07 -12.27
N LYS A 166 14.20 -9.82 -12.70
CA LYS A 166 15.29 -8.88 -12.98
C LYS A 166 16.10 -8.58 -11.72
N PHE A 167 15.43 -8.25 -10.61
CA PHE A 167 16.09 -7.99 -9.34
C PHE A 167 16.94 -9.17 -8.86
N ARG A 168 16.38 -10.38 -8.89
CA ARG A 168 17.08 -11.61 -8.48
C ARG A 168 18.21 -12.03 -9.44
N SER A 169 18.20 -11.58 -10.68
CA SER A 169 19.31 -11.78 -11.62
C SER A 169 20.45 -10.78 -11.41
N GLY A 170 20.33 -9.85 -10.45
CA GLY A 170 21.37 -8.89 -10.10
C GLY A 170 21.34 -7.59 -10.91
N VAL A 171 20.23 -7.29 -11.59
CA VAL A 171 20.07 -5.97 -12.22
C VAL A 171 20.06 -4.90 -11.13
N PRO A 172 20.89 -3.84 -11.25
CA PRO A 172 20.97 -2.77 -10.26
C PRO A 172 19.61 -2.08 -10.05
N VAL A 173 19.27 -1.78 -8.79
CA VAL A 173 18.01 -1.09 -8.44
C VAL A 173 17.87 0.22 -9.22
N ALA A 174 18.97 0.97 -9.39
CA ALA A 174 18.98 2.20 -10.16
C ALA A 174 18.49 2.06 -11.62
N GLU A 175 18.65 0.87 -12.20
CA GLU A 175 18.13 0.56 -13.55
C GLU A 175 16.65 0.11 -13.49
N LEU A 176 16.26 -0.58 -12.42
CA LEU A 176 14.89 -1.11 -12.25
C LEU A 176 13.86 -0.02 -11.99
N VAL A 177 14.29 1.10 -11.39
CA VAL A 177 13.41 2.24 -11.06
C VAL A 177 13.37 3.30 -12.17
N VAL A 178 14.16 3.14 -13.23
CA VAL A 178 14.11 4.06 -14.38
C VAL A 178 12.73 3.97 -15.03
N ARG A 179 12.17 5.13 -15.29
CA ARG A 179 10.90 5.27 -15.98
C ARG A 179 11.16 5.88 -17.36
N ASP A 180 11.00 5.09 -18.38
CA ASP A 180 11.11 5.47 -19.79
C ASP A 180 9.85 6.21 -20.30
#